data_dc20aad7ac71c5ed479efeb5946185df
#
_entry.id   dc20aad7ac71c5ed479efeb5946185df
#
_cell.length_a   1.000
_cell.length_b   1.000
_cell.length_c   1.000
_cell.angle_alpha   90.00
_cell.angle_beta   90.00
_cell.angle_gamma   90.00
#
_symmetry.space_group_name_H-M   'P 1'
#
loop_
_entity.id
_entity.type
_entity.pdbx_description
1 polymer ?
#
loop_
_entity_poly.entity_id
_entity_poly.type
_entity_poly.pdbx_seq_one_letter_code
_entity_poly.pdbx_strand_id
1 'polypeptide(L)'
;MFPNQNNPNNNKVNVNTNIKTFYSDSCSLNISCWNDKISFRWAMSIGKDANGYTQYDRMHAISTAMNYSQLCALEDLYEKRIKPVKDSGENPEKPIYAPVPLQNGNVVYLAYQMNENGVPTEYFNLYKKDNASTTSFTFDTITSVVDFDPATG
;
A
#
# COMPACT_ATOMS: atom_id res chain seq x y z
N MET A 1 8.64 0.25 -41.73
CA MET A 1 8.86 0.70 -40.94
C MET A 1 8.72 0.31 -39.75
N PHE A 2 9.11 0.30 -39.09
CA PHE A 2 9.01 -0.01 -38.01
C PHE A 2 8.47 0.90 -37.20
N PRO A 3 7.49 1.17 -37.32
CA PRO A 3 6.95 2.25 -36.67
C PRO A 3 7.05 2.17 -35.21
N ASN A 4 6.97 1.01 -34.70
CA ASN A 4 7.02 0.89 -33.30
C ASN A 4 8.34 1.11 -32.74
N GLN A 5 9.35 1.01 -33.56
CA GLN A 5 10.67 1.20 -33.10
C GLN A 5 10.93 2.58 -32.71
N ASN A 6 10.21 3.48 -33.27
CA ASN A 6 10.41 4.86 -32.98
C ASN A 6 9.35 5.44 -32.04
N ASN A 7 8.52 4.57 -31.51
CA ASN A 7 7.48 5.02 -30.60
C ASN A 7 8.00 4.98 -29.18
N PRO A 8 8.30 6.13 -28.56
CA PRO A 8 8.83 6.16 -27.23
C PRO A 8 7.86 5.63 -26.19
N ASN A 9 6.58 5.58 -26.51
CA ASN A 9 5.61 5.07 -25.58
C ASN A 9 5.77 3.58 -25.31
N ASN A 10 6.28 2.83 -26.28
CA ASN A 10 6.49 1.42 -26.07
C ASN A 10 7.56 1.15 -25.02
N ASN A 11 8.52 2.04 -24.90
CA ASN A 11 9.56 1.88 -23.90
C ASN A 11 9.09 2.30 -22.53
N LYS A 12 8.11 3.19 -22.47
CA LYS A 12 7.65 3.70 -21.17
C LYS A 12 6.59 2.84 -20.55
N VAL A 13 5.69 2.26 -21.35
CA VAL A 13 4.56 1.54 -20.80
C VAL A 13 4.92 0.19 -20.24
N ASN A 14 6.12 -0.29 -20.50
CA ASN A 14 6.52 -1.61 -20.04
C ASN A 14 7.23 -1.60 -18.70
N VAL A 15 7.39 -0.44 -18.08
CA VAL A 15 8.09 -0.34 -16.83
C VAL A 15 7.10 -0.53 -15.70
N ASN A 16 6.87 -1.78 -15.34
CA ASN A 16 6.08 -2.13 -14.19
C ASN A 16 6.87 -3.20 -13.44
N THR A 17 7.55 -2.79 -12.38
CA THR A 17 8.43 -3.66 -11.62
C THR A 17 7.91 -3.80 -10.21
N ASN A 18 7.67 -5.03 -9.81
CA ASN A 18 7.30 -5.32 -8.43
C ASN A 18 8.47 -5.03 -7.50
N ILE A 19 8.18 -4.42 -6.37
CA ILE A 19 9.16 -4.11 -5.35
C ILE A 19 8.97 -5.04 -4.17
N LYS A 20 7.77 -5.13 -3.63
CA LYS A 20 7.51 -5.88 -2.40
C LYS A 20 6.03 -6.21 -2.29
N THR A 21 5.73 -7.35 -1.74
CA THR A 21 4.35 -7.69 -1.38
C THR A 21 4.32 -8.16 0.06
N PHE A 22 3.41 -7.55 0.84
CA PHE A 22 3.13 -7.96 2.20
C PHE A 22 1.85 -8.78 2.19
N TYR A 23 1.85 -9.90 2.89
CA TYR A 23 0.69 -10.78 3.00
C TYR A 23 0.22 -10.86 4.44
N SER A 24 -1.09 -10.85 4.62
CA SER A 24 -1.72 -11.20 5.88
C SER A 24 -2.92 -12.08 5.57
N ASP A 25 -3.56 -12.63 6.58
CA ASP A 25 -4.73 -13.49 6.35
C ASP A 25 -5.94 -12.73 5.84
N SER A 26 -5.98 -11.43 6.00
CA SER A 26 -7.12 -10.60 5.57
C SER A 26 -6.89 -9.84 4.29
N CYS A 27 -5.64 -9.52 3.96
CA CYS A 27 -5.34 -8.64 2.83
C CYS A 27 -3.90 -8.84 2.38
N SER A 28 -3.64 -8.61 1.10
CA SER A 28 -2.29 -8.43 0.59
C SER A 28 -2.08 -6.99 0.15
N LEU A 29 -0.87 -6.48 0.32
CA LEU A 29 -0.48 -5.16 -0.15
C LEU A 29 0.72 -5.32 -1.06
N ASN A 30 0.54 -5.05 -2.33
CA ASN A 30 1.62 -5.08 -3.30
C ASN A 30 2.11 -3.66 -3.59
N ILE A 31 3.42 -3.50 -3.62
CA ILE A 31 4.07 -2.25 -3.96
C ILE A 31 4.88 -2.48 -5.22
N SER A 32 4.68 -1.64 -6.21
CA SER A 32 5.39 -1.74 -7.49
C SER A 32 5.73 -0.36 -8.03
N CYS A 33 6.75 -0.32 -8.90
CA CYS A 33 7.02 0.86 -9.70
C CYS A 33 6.22 0.77 -10.98
N TRP A 34 5.57 1.85 -11.35
CA TRP A 34 4.87 1.95 -12.63
C TRP A 34 5.20 3.29 -13.25
N ASN A 35 6.02 3.25 -14.30
CA ASN A 35 6.60 4.44 -14.89
C ASN A 35 7.40 5.22 -13.85
N ASP A 36 7.01 6.44 -13.53
CA ASP A 36 7.67 7.29 -12.54
C ASP A 36 6.90 7.39 -11.23
N LYS A 37 5.98 6.46 -10.99
CA LYS A 37 5.15 6.45 -9.79
C LYS A 37 5.32 5.15 -9.03
N ILE A 38 4.96 5.20 -7.76
CA ILE A 38 4.86 3.99 -6.93
C ILE A 38 3.39 3.63 -6.83
N SER A 39 3.08 2.40 -7.20
CA SER A 39 1.73 1.87 -7.16
C SER A 39 1.54 1.00 -5.93
N PHE A 40 0.39 1.15 -5.28
CA PHE A 40 -0.02 0.33 -4.15
C PHE A 40 -1.31 -0.38 -4.51
N ARG A 41 -1.37 -1.68 -4.23
CA ARG A 41 -2.54 -2.49 -4.56
C ARG A 41 -2.94 -3.35 -3.37
N TRP A 42 -4.18 -3.19 -2.93
CA TRP A 42 -4.76 -3.96 -1.84
C TRP A 42 -5.67 -5.02 -2.44
N ALA A 43 -5.44 -6.28 -2.09
CA ALA A 43 -6.30 -7.38 -2.51
C ALA A 43 -6.81 -8.11 -1.27
N MET A 44 -8.12 -8.18 -1.12
CA MET A 44 -8.73 -8.77 0.07
C MET A 44 -8.70 -10.28 -0.01
N SER A 45 -8.62 -10.94 1.14
CA SER A 45 -8.67 -12.39 1.21
C SER A 45 -10.07 -12.89 0.84
N ILE A 46 -10.11 -14.01 0.10
CA ILE A 46 -11.36 -14.68 -0.23
C ILE A 46 -11.42 -16.08 0.34
N GLY A 47 -10.56 -16.41 1.29
CA GLY A 47 -10.54 -17.69 1.94
C GLY A 47 -9.24 -18.44 1.70
N LYS A 48 -9.24 -19.73 2.01
CA LYS A 48 -8.06 -20.57 1.86
C LYS A 48 -8.32 -21.67 0.86
N ASP A 49 -7.26 -22.11 0.15
CA ASP A 49 -7.35 -23.22 -0.79
C ASP A 49 -7.27 -24.57 -0.02
N ALA A 50 -7.27 -25.65 -0.77
CA ALA A 50 -7.23 -26.99 -0.22
C ALA A 50 -5.95 -27.27 0.57
N ASN A 51 -4.88 -26.54 0.30
CA ASN A 51 -3.60 -26.68 0.98
C ASN A 51 -3.45 -25.75 2.16
N GLY A 52 -4.47 -24.96 2.48
CA GLY A 52 -4.44 -24.02 3.60
C GLY A 52 -3.80 -22.67 3.27
N TYR A 53 -3.48 -22.40 2.01
CA TYR A 53 -2.93 -21.11 1.61
C TYR A 53 -4.02 -20.09 1.38
N THR A 54 -3.83 -18.89 1.91
CA THR A 54 -4.77 -17.80 1.76
C THR A 54 -4.81 -17.34 0.30
N GLN A 55 -6.02 -17.19 -0.22
CA GLN A 55 -6.25 -16.71 -1.58
C GLN A 55 -6.74 -15.25 -1.53
N TYR A 56 -6.30 -14.44 -2.51
CA TYR A 56 -6.63 -13.02 -2.56
C TYR A 56 -7.36 -12.69 -3.86
N ASP A 57 -8.35 -11.81 -3.75
CA ASP A 57 -9.16 -11.39 -4.89
C ASP A 57 -8.41 -10.33 -5.70
N ARG A 58 -7.50 -10.75 -6.54
CA ARG A 58 -6.67 -9.85 -7.32
C ARG A 58 -7.43 -9.18 -8.45
N MET A 59 -8.53 -9.78 -8.90
CA MET A 59 -9.36 -9.20 -9.95
C MET A 59 -10.11 -7.97 -9.48
N HIS A 60 -10.43 -7.91 -8.20
CA HIS A 60 -11.14 -6.77 -7.61
C HIS A 60 -10.24 -5.99 -6.66
N ALA A 61 -8.93 -6.03 -6.89
CA ALA A 61 -7.98 -5.29 -6.07
C ALA A 61 -8.21 -3.79 -6.20
N ILE A 62 -8.00 -3.10 -5.11
CA ILE A 62 -8.08 -1.64 -5.06
C ILE A 62 -6.65 -1.11 -5.20
N SER A 63 -6.44 -0.16 -6.09
CA SER A 63 -5.10 0.36 -6.31
C SER A 63 -5.07 1.87 -6.43
N THR A 64 -3.90 2.43 -6.16
CA THR A 64 -3.62 3.83 -6.37
C THR A 64 -2.13 3.99 -6.66
N ALA A 65 -1.73 5.16 -7.13
CA ALA A 65 -0.34 5.47 -7.37
C ALA A 65 0.01 6.83 -6.79
N MET A 66 1.23 6.96 -6.31
CA MET A 66 1.74 8.18 -5.73
C MET A 66 3.01 8.59 -6.46
N ASN A 67 3.14 9.90 -6.72
CA ASN A 67 4.39 10.44 -7.25
C ASN A 67 5.40 10.64 -6.12
N TYR A 68 6.62 11.04 -6.49
CA TYR A 68 7.70 11.20 -5.53
C TYR A 68 7.36 12.23 -4.44
N SER A 69 6.76 13.35 -4.82
CA SER A 69 6.40 14.39 -3.85
C SER A 69 5.37 13.90 -2.83
N GLN A 70 4.40 13.12 -3.28
CA GLN A 70 3.39 12.55 -2.39
C GLN A 70 4.01 11.53 -1.43
N LEU A 71 4.95 10.72 -1.91
CA LEU A 71 5.66 9.77 -1.06
C LEU A 71 6.50 10.48 0.00
N CYS A 72 7.19 11.55 -0.39
CA CYS A 72 7.96 12.36 0.56
C CYS A 72 7.06 13.00 1.61
N ALA A 73 5.88 13.46 1.21
CA ALA A 73 4.91 14.03 2.15
C ALA A 73 4.42 12.98 3.15
N LEU A 74 4.15 11.76 2.67
CA LEU A 74 3.73 10.67 3.55
C LEU A 74 4.83 10.33 4.57
N GLU A 75 6.08 10.21 4.11
CA GLU A 75 7.20 9.93 4.97
C GLU A 75 7.40 11.03 6.02
N ASP A 76 7.32 12.28 5.59
CA ASP A 76 7.49 13.43 6.49
C ASP A 76 6.42 13.45 7.58
N LEU A 77 5.17 13.19 7.22
CA LEU A 77 4.08 13.13 8.18
C LEU A 77 4.24 11.95 9.14
N TYR A 78 4.68 10.81 8.64
CA TYR A 78 4.96 9.66 9.48
C TYR A 78 6.04 9.99 10.51
N GLU A 79 7.15 10.57 10.08
CA GLU A 79 8.27 10.93 10.93
C GLU A 79 7.87 11.95 12.00
N LYS A 80 6.97 12.87 11.66
CA LYS A 80 6.55 13.93 12.57
C LYS A 80 5.42 13.53 13.49
N ARG A 81 4.50 12.69 13.04
CA ARG A 81 3.27 12.43 13.79
C ARG A 81 3.23 11.05 14.44
N ILE A 82 3.65 10.02 13.71
CA ILE A 82 3.48 8.63 14.16
C ILE A 82 4.72 8.12 14.87
N LYS A 83 5.88 8.28 14.23
CA LYS A 83 7.14 7.74 14.75
C LYS A 83 7.46 8.19 16.18
N PRO A 84 7.29 9.47 16.57
CA PRO A 84 7.59 9.87 17.94
C PRO A 84 6.76 9.14 18.99
N VAL A 85 5.50 8.87 18.71
CA VAL A 85 4.62 8.15 19.64
C VAL A 85 5.00 6.67 19.69
N LYS A 86 5.30 6.06 18.55
CA LYS A 86 5.78 4.67 18.53
C LYS A 86 7.08 4.51 19.31
N ASP A 87 8.03 5.42 19.09
CA ASP A 87 9.34 5.33 19.72
C ASP A 87 9.27 5.60 21.24
N SER A 88 8.26 6.34 21.69
CA SER A 88 8.08 6.59 23.11
C SER A 88 7.60 5.35 23.88
N GLY A 89 7.05 4.37 23.16
CA GLY A 89 6.47 3.19 23.79
C GLY A 89 5.10 3.43 24.42
N GLU A 90 4.56 4.64 24.31
CA GLU A 90 3.25 4.94 24.86
C GLU A 90 2.15 4.54 23.88
N ASN A 91 1.01 4.13 24.42
CA ASN A 91 -0.14 3.80 23.58
C ASN A 91 -0.81 5.08 23.10
N PRO A 92 -1.22 5.17 21.84
CA PRO A 92 -1.93 6.35 21.36
C PRO A 92 -3.34 6.39 21.96
N GLU A 93 -3.71 7.52 22.55
CA GLU A 93 -5.06 7.69 23.11
C GLU A 93 -6.10 7.82 22.00
N LYS A 94 -5.72 8.39 20.88
CA LYS A 94 -6.56 8.62 19.72
C LYS A 94 -5.82 8.15 18.47
N PRO A 95 -6.55 7.80 17.41
CA PRO A 95 -5.89 7.51 16.14
C PRO A 95 -5.03 8.67 15.67
N ILE A 96 -3.83 8.36 15.20
CA ILE A 96 -2.91 9.34 14.64
C ILE A 96 -2.82 9.06 13.15
N TYR A 97 -3.04 10.09 12.34
CA TYR A 97 -3.09 9.93 10.89
C TYR A 97 -1.96 10.70 10.20
N ALA A 98 -1.43 10.10 9.16
CA ALA A 98 -0.50 10.74 8.23
C ALA A 98 -1.12 10.70 6.83
N PRO A 99 -2.00 11.65 6.50
CA PRO A 99 -2.76 11.60 5.25
C PRO A 99 -2.07 12.35 4.12
N VAL A 100 -2.19 11.81 2.92
CA VAL A 100 -1.75 12.49 1.70
C VAL A 100 -2.93 12.49 0.72
N PRO A 101 -3.52 13.65 0.45
CA PRO A 101 -4.61 13.73 -0.50
C PRO A 101 -4.10 13.54 -1.93
N LEU A 102 -4.91 12.85 -2.73
CA LEU A 102 -4.65 12.63 -4.14
C LEU A 102 -5.56 13.54 -4.98
N GLN A 103 -5.27 13.64 -6.27
CA GLN A 103 -5.96 14.59 -7.14
C GLN A 103 -7.46 14.36 -7.26
N ASN A 104 -7.91 13.13 -7.16
CA ASN A 104 -9.30 12.78 -7.37
C ASN A 104 -10.14 12.80 -6.08
N GLY A 105 -9.60 13.36 -5.01
CA GLY A 105 -10.30 13.39 -3.73
C GLY A 105 -10.09 12.15 -2.87
N ASN A 106 -9.39 11.15 -3.38
CA ASN A 106 -8.98 10.00 -2.60
C ASN A 106 -7.85 10.41 -1.65
N VAL A 107 -7.65 9.65 -0.59
CA VAL A 107 -6.59 9.93 0.39
C VAL A 107 -5.87 8.64 0.71
N VAL A 108 -4.54 8.63 0.55
CA VAL A 108 -3.71 7.56 1.07
C VAL A 108 -3.22 8.01 2.45
N TYR A 109 -3.31 7.16 3.43
CA TYR A 109 -2.84 7.54 4.76
C TYR A 109 -2.35 6.36 5.58
N LEU A 110 -1.35 6.65 6.41
CA LEU A 110 -0.98 5.75 7.48
C LEU A 110 -1.78 6.12 8.71
N ALA A 111 -2.21 5.13 9.47
CA ALA A 111 -2.89 5.33 10.73
C ALA A 111 -2.19 4.51 11.81
N TYR A 112 -2.05 5.08 12.99
CA TYR A 112 -1.51 4.40 14.15
C TYR A 112 -2.55 4.53 15.25
N GLN A 113 -3.11 3.41 15.68
CA GLN A 113 -4.20 3.40 16.64
C GLN A 113 -4.26 2.08 17.37
N MET A 114 -4.99 2.04 18.47
CA MET A 114 -5.23 0.81 19.20
C MET A 114 -6.20 -0.05 18.39
N ASN A 115 -5.90 -1.34 18.28
CA ASN A 115 -6.83 -2.28 17.67
C ASN A 115 -7.85 -2.77 18.71
N GLU A 116 -8.76 -3.64 18.30
CA GLU A 116 -9.80 -4.16 19.16
C GLU A 116 -9.26 -5.00 20.34
N ASN A 117 -8.03 -5.50 20.21
CA ASN A 117 -7.38 -6.28 21.27
C ASN A 117 -6.51 -5.42 22.19
N GLY A 118 -6.57 -4.11 22.04
CA GLY A 118 -5.79 -3.20 22.87
C GLY A 118 -4.32 -3.12 22.52
N VAL A 119 -3.96 -3.44 21.29
CA VAL A 119 -2.56 -3.39 20.80
C VAL A 119 -2.40 -2.24 19.83
N PRO A 120 -1.37 -1.39 20.01
CA PRO A 120 -1.10 -0.32 19.05
C PRO A 120 -0.73 -0.93 17.68
N THR A 121 -1.37 -0.47 16.65
CA THR A 121 -1.28 -1.09 15.33
C THR A 121 -1.18 -0.04 14.25
N GLU A 122 -0.35 -0.32 13.24
CA GLU A 122 -0.25 0.53 12.06
C GLU A 122 -1.07 -0.03 10.92
N TYR A 123 -1.76 0.88 10.22
CA TYR A 123 -2.57 0.57 9.07
C TYR A 123 -2.13 1.40 7.88
N PHE A 124 -2.14 0.81 6.69
CA PHE A 124 -1.92 1.55 5.45
C PHE A 124 -3.22 1.53 4.66
N ASN A 125 -3.83 2.69 4.49
CA ASN A 125 -5.20 2.82 4.04
C ASN A 125 -5.34 3.66 2.79
N LEU A 126 -6.34 3.32 1.99
CA LEU A 126 -6.82 4.15 0.89
C LEU A 126 -8.28 4.48 1.13
N TYR A 127 -8.62 5.76 1.26
CA TYR A 127 -9.98 6.25 1.28
C TYR A 127 -10.38 6.65 -0.13
N LYS A 128 -11.49 6.09 -0.62
CA LYS A 128 -12.04 6.44 -1.93
C LYS A 128 -13.25 7.32 -1.76
N LYS A 129 -13.16 8.53 -2.30
CA LYS A 129 -14.22 9.53 -2.14
C LYS A 129 -15.51 9.13 -2.82
N ASP A 130 -15.44 8.50 -3.99
CA ASP A 130 -16.62 8.22 -4.82
C ASP A 130 -17.63 7.29 -4.14
N ASN A 131 -17.17 6.36 -3.31
CA ASN A 131 -18.04 5.45 -2.57
C ASN A 131 -17.85 5.55 -1.05
N ALA A 132 -17.12 6.54 -0.59
CA ALA A 132 -16.86 6.79 0.84
C ALA A 132 -16.37 5.55 1.58
N SER A 133 -15.51 4.75 0.94
CA SER A 133 -15.02 3.51 1.52
C SER A 133 -13.52 3.59 1.79
N THR A 134 -13.07 2.84 2.80
CA THR A 134 -11.67 2.72 3.16
C THR A 134 -11.24 1.28 3.03
N THR A 135 -10.10 1.07 2.37
CA THR A 135 -9.45 -0.23 2.28
C THR A 135 -8.18 -0.17 3.12
N SER A 136 -7.97 -1.17 3.96
CA SER A 136 -6.87 -1.17 4.93
C SER A 136 -5.98 -2.39 4.80
N PHE A 137 -4.68 -2.18 5.01
CA PHE A 137 -3.74 -3.25 5.27
C PHE A 137 -3.18 -3.04 6.68
N THR A 138 -3.16 -4.10 7.48
CA THR A 138 -2.74 -4.06 8.88
C THR A 138 -1.36 -4.69 9.02
N PHE A 139 -0.41 -3.95 9.56
CA PHE A 139 0.98 -4.42 9.64
C PHE A 139 1.24 -5.41 10.78
N ASP A 140 0.37 -5.49 11.78
CA ASP A 140 0.58 -6.40 12.91
C ASP A 140 0.26 -7.86 12.58
N THR A 141 -0.41 -8.13 11.48
CA THR A 141 -0.85 -9.47 11.10
C THR A 141 -0.14 -10.00 9.87
N ILE A 142 1.04 -9.47 9.55
CA ILE A 142 1.80 -9.92 8.40
C ILE A 142 2.22 -11.38 8.60
N THR A 143 1.88 -12.23 7.64
CA THR A 143 2.27 -13.64 7.64
C THR A 143 3.49 -13.91 6.78
N SER A 144 3.67 -13.12 5.72
CA SER A 144 4.86 -13.22 4.88
C SER A 144 5.11 -11.94 4.12
N VAL A 145 6.36 -11.75 3.71
CA VAL A 145 6.78 -10.61 2.89
C VAL A 145 7.62 -11.18 1.74
N VAL A 146 7.30 -10.75 0.53
CA VAL A 146 8.06 -11.15 -0.65
C VAL A 146 8.72 -9.91 -1.24
N ASP A 147 10.06 -9.96 -1.30
CA ASP A 147 10.85 -8.93 -1.95
C ASP A 147 11.15 -9.40 -3.37
N PHE A 148 11.15 -8.46 -4.29
CA PHE A 148 11.44 -8.76 -5.69
C PHE A 148 12.82 -8.21 -6.03
N ASP A 149 13.64 -9.05 -6.69
CA ASP A 149 14.95 -8.65 -7.15
C ASP A 149 14.78 -7.76 -8.39
N PRO A 150 15.29 -6.52 -8.37
CA PRO A 150 15.17 -5.64 -9.53
C PRO A 150 15.83 -6.20 -10.79
N ALA A 151 16.80 -7.08 -10.65
CA ALA A 151 17.48 -7.66 -11.80
C ALA A 151 16.74 -8.83 -12.42
N THR A 152 15.99 -9.57 -11.61
CA THR A 152 15.31 -10.79 -12.07
C THR A 152 13.81 -10.76 -11.91
N GLY A 153 13.31 -9.83 -11.14
CA GLY A 153 11.89 -9.75 -10.85
C GLY A 153 11.51 -10.76 -9.79
#